data_624461e653b97737e98a989666d1905e
#
_entry.id   624461e653b97737e98a989666d1905e
#
_cell.length_a   1.000
_cell.length_b   1.000
_cell.length_c   1.000
_cell.angle_alpha   90.00
_cell.angle_beta   90.00
_cell.angle_gamma   90.00
#
_symmetry.space_group_name_H-M   'P 1'
#
loop_
_entity.id
_entity.type
_entity.pdbx_description
1 polymer ?
#
loop_
_entity_poly.entity_id
_entity_poly.type
_entity_poly.pdbx_seq_one_letter_code
_entity_poly.pdbx_strand_id
1 'polypeptide(L)'
;MAKVKGTKKLNKAIKKALAPLGVENVKLDTEWSYDFETDTLRYSLTECITDIWFNEYIRDTFRYIVGNTGEDVFLISVLHEIGHRETIDFISDKVYNKCLIEKGKIQIALDNALTEEEAKKIEYKYFALTDENQATEWAVNYARKHRKKVKKMQKAVAEAVAKFYEKNGVTD
;
A
#
# COMPACT_ATOMS: atom_id res chain seq x y z
N MET A 1 9.22 -21.27 -4.75
CA MET A 1 7.89 -20.78 -5.12
C MET A 1 7.63 -20.99 -6.61
N ALA A 2 6.52 -21.61 -7.00
CA ALA A 2 6.14 -21.74 -8.40
C ALA A 2 5.87 -20.34 -8.97
N LYS A 3 6.45 -20.01 -10.14
CA LYS A 3 6.18 -18.74 -10.81
C LYS A 3 4.71 -18.71 -11.25
N VAL A 4 3.92 -17.85 -10.63
CA VAL A 4 2.51 -17.63 -11.02
C VAL A 4 2.47 -17.12 -12.46
N LYS A 5 1.65 -17.76 -13.29
CA LYS A 5 1.58 -17.45 -14.74
C LYS A 5 1.03 -16.03 -14.94
N GLY A 6 1.73 -15.22 -15.71
CA GLY A 6 1.23 -13.90 -16.10
C GLY A 6 1.73 -12.72 -15.26
N THR A 7 2.52 -12.95 -14.20
CA THR A 7 3.08 -11.89 -13.34
C THR A 7 3.75 -10.75 -14.12
N LYS A 8 4.55 -11.07 -15.16
CA LYS A 8 5.18 -10.04 -16.00
C LYS A 8 4.16 -9.15 -16.72
N LYS A 9 3.02 -9.72 -17.16
CA LYS A 9 1.96 -8.96 -17.82
C LYS A 9 1.22 -8.09 -16.82
N LEU A 10 0.96 -8.63 -15.62
CA LEU A 10 0.35 -7.89 -14.53
C LEU A 10 1.22 -6.68 -14.16
N ASN A 11 2.51 -6.89 -13.83
CA ASN A 11 3.43 -5.81 -13.49
C ASN A 11 3.47 -4.72 -14.57
N LYS A 12 3.51 -5.11 -15.87
CA LYS A 12 3.46 -4.14 -16.97
C LYS A 12 2.15 -3.36 -17.01
N ALA A 13 1.02 -4.00 -16.73
CA ALA A 13 -0.29 -3.35 -16.71
C ALA A 13 -0.42 -2.41 -15.51
N ILE A 14 0.00 -2.83 -14.32
CA ILE A 14 0.03 -1.99 -13.11
C ILE A 14 0.95 -0.79 -13.32
N LYS A 15 2.20 -1.00 -13.80
CA LYS A 15 3.10 0.11 -14.14
C LYS A 15 2.44 1.12 -15.07
N LYS A 16 1.76 0.66 -16.12
CA LYS A 16 1.05 1.55 -17.06
C LYS A 16 -0.08 2.31 -16.37
N ALA A 17 -0.84 1.64 -15.50
CA ALA A 17 -1.92 2.28 -14.74
C ALA A 17 -1.40 3.36 -13.79
N LEU A 18 -0.25 3.12 -13.17
CA LEU A 18 0.40 4.00 -12.19
C LEU A 18 1.36 5.03 -12.82
N ALA A 19 1.48 5.08 -14.15
CA ALA A 19 2.34 6.04 -14.85
C ALA A 19 2.19 7.50 -14.39
N PRO A 20 0.97 7.99 -14.01
CA PRO A 20 0.81 9.36 -13.49
C PRO A 20 1.50 9.63 -12.14
N LEU A 21 1.96 8.59 -11.45
CA LEU A 21 2.71 8.66 -10.18
C LEU A 21 4.23 8.63 -10.39
N GLY A 22 4.70 8.49 -11.63
CA GLY A 22 6.13 8.43 -11.95
C GLY A 22 6.83 7.18 -11.45
N VAL A 23 6.11 6.07 -11.21
CA VAL A 23 6.70 4.81 -10.74
C VAL A 23 7.48 4.15 -11.87
N GLU A 24 8.79 3.95 -11.67
CA GLU A 24 9.65 3.35 -12.70
C GLU A 24 9.57 1.82 -12.72
N ASN A 25 9.53 1.20 -11.56
CA ASN A 25 9.47 -0.25 -11.46
C ASN A 25 8.32 -0.69 -10.56
N VAL A 26 7.70 -1.81 -10.94
CA VAL A 26 6.58 -2.41 -10.21
C VAL A 26 6.79 -3.91 -10.13
N LYS A 27 6.67 -4.48 -8.94
CA LYS A 27 6.90 -5.90 -8.68
C LYS A 27 5.80 -6.47 -7.80
N LEU A 28 5.17 -7.57 -8.25
CA LEU A 28 4.33 -8.38 -7.38
C LEU A 28 5.20 -9.09 -6.34
N ASP A 29 4.86 -8.91 -5.07
CA ASP A 29 5.54 -9.47 -3.91
C ASP A 29 4.52 -10.00 -2.88
N THR A 30 4.97 -10.46 -1.74
CA THR A 30 4.11 -10.86 -0.61
C THR A 30 3.76 -9.70 0.29
N GLU A 31 4.54 -8.62 0.27
CA GLU A 31 4.40 -7.45 1.12
C GLU A 31 4.32 -6.16 0.30
N TRP A 32 3.75 -5.14 0.91
CA TRP A 32 3.75 -3.78 0.39
C TRP A 32 5.01 -3.06 0.85
N SER A 33 5.73 -2.44 -0.07
CA SER A 33 6.86 -1.57 0.26
C SER A 33 7.30 -0.73 -0.94
N TYR A 34 7.99 0.37 -0.65
CA TYR A 34 8.73 1.13 -1.65
C TYR A 34 10.24 0.96 -1.44
N ASP A 35 10.91 0.41 -2.44
CA ASP A 35 12.36 0.25 -2.46
C ASP A 35 12.99 1.49 -3.10
N PHE A 36 13.62 2.33 -2.26
CA PHE A 36 14.20 3.61 -2.68
C PHE A 36 15.46 3.45 -3.53
N GLU A 37 16.23 2.37 -3.34
CA GLU A 37 17.47 2.13 -4.09
C GLU A 37 17.18 1.78 -5.54
N THR A 38 16.11 1.03 -5.77
CA THR A 38 15.76 0.52 -7.11
C THR A 38 14.55 1.23 -7.73
N ASP A 39 14.01 2.25 -7.07
CA ASP A 39 12.76 2.95 -7.44
C ASP A 39 11.65 1.95 -7.80
N THR A 40 11.42 0.99 -6.90
CA THR A 40 10.50 -0.12 -7.14
C THR A 40 9.37 -0.14 -6.14
N LEU A 41 8.14 0.00 -6.62
CA LEU A 41 6.94 -0.32 -5.85
C LEU A 41 6.77 -1.84 -5.80
N ARG A 42 6.83 -2.42 -4.61
CA ARG A 42 6.43 -3.80 -4.34
C ARG A 42 4.98 -3.80 -3.89
N TYR A 43 4.17 -4.67 -4.45
CA TYR A 43 2.75 -4.76 -4.12
C TYR A 43 2.31 -6.20 -3.90
N SER A 44 1.39 -6.38 -2.97
CA SER A 44 0.76 -7.67 -2.67
C SER A 44 -0.68 -7.68 -3.18
N LEU A 45 -1.14 -8.84 -3.63
CA LEU A 45 -2.55 -9.09 -3.92
C LEU A 45 -3.25 -9.78 -2.75
N THR A 46 -2.50 -10.56 -1.98
CA THR A 46 -3.00 -11.31 -0.81
C THR A 46 -3.18 -10.42 0.40
N GLU A 47 -2.22 -9.58 0.69
CA GLU A 47 -2.25 -8.69 1.85
C GLU A 47 -3.37 -7.66 1.76
N CYS A 48 -3.66 -7.14 0.55
CA CYS A 48 -4.79 -6.25 0.34
C CYS A 48 -6.16 -6.88 0.64
N ILE A 49 -6.24 -8.22 0.60
CA ILE A 49 -7.50 -8.94 0.80
C ILE A 49 -7.60 -9.45 2.24
N THR A 50 -6.50 -9.82 2.87
CA THR A 50 -6.49 -10.56 4.14
C THR A 50 -6.10 -9.73 5.35
N ASP A 51 -5.38 -8.63 5.18
CA ASP A 51 -5.01 -7.76 6.28
C ASP A 51 -6.13 -6.76 6.57
N ILE A 52 -7.08 -7.20 7.37
CA ILE A 52 -8.27 -6.42 7.74
C ILE A 52 -7.88 -5.12 8.45
N TRP A 53 -6.84 -5.13 9.28
CA TRP A 53 -6.45 -3.98 10.11
C TRP A 53 -5.83 -2.87 9.29
N PHE A 54 -4.84 -3.20 8.47
CA PHE A 54 -4.25 -2.26 7.53
C PHE A 54 -5.31 -1.67 6.61
N ASN A 55 -6.18 -2.53 6.07
CA ASN A 55 -7.28 -2.13 5.21
C ASN A 55 -8.30 -1.23 5.92
N GLU A 56 -8.62 -1.48 7.17
CA GLU A 56 -9.54 -0.64 7.97
C GLU A 56 -8.95 0.75 8.20
N TYR A 57 -7.69 0.85 8.67
CA TYR A 57 -7.05 2.13 8.90
C TYR A 57 -6.98 2.97 7.62
N ILE A 58 -6.46 2.40 6.56
CA ILE A 58 -6.33 3.07 5.26
C ILE A 58 -7.72 3.43 4.72
N ARG A 59 -8.67 2.51 4.73
CA ARG A 59 -10.03 2.74 4.26
C ARG A 59 -10.72 3.85 5.05
N ASP A 60 -10.61 3.87 6.34
CA ASP A 60 -11.22 4.91 7.19
C ASP A 60 -10.63 6.29 6.91
N THR A 61 -9.33 6.34 6.64
CA THR A 61 -8.64 7.58 6.28
C THR A 61 -9.09 8.09 4.91
N PHE A 62 -9.31 7.20 3.94
CA PHE A 62 -9.58 7.55 2.55
C PHE A 62 -11.05 7.50 2.13
N ARG A 63 -11.93 6.89 2.93
CA ARG A 63 -13.34 6.60 2.56
C ARG A 63 -14.12 7.80 2.00
N TYR A 64 -13.86 8.99 2.51
CA TYR A 64 -14.53 10.23 2.06
C TYR A 64 -13.92 10.83 0.80
N ILE A 65 -12.77 10.33 0.36
CA ILE A 65 -11.99 10.91 -0.73
C ILE A 65 -12.13 10.10 -2.01
N VAL A 66 -12.01 8.80 -1.92
CA VAL A 66 -11.89 7.93 -3.09
C VAL A 66 -13.18 7.16 -3.37
N GLY A 67 -14.02 6.96 -2.37
CA GLY A 67 -15.22 6.13 -2.44
C GLY A 67 -15.10 4.92 -1.54
N ASN A 68 -16.18 4.19 -1.38
CA ASN A 68 -16.36 3.24 -0.28
C ASN A 68 -16.41 1.79 -0.76
N THR A 69 -15.58 1.42 -1.73
CA THR A 69 -15.57 0.06 -2.26
C THR A 69 -14.30 -0.66 -1.84
N GLY A 70 -14.41 -1.95 -1.50
CA GLY A 70 -13.26 -2.77 -1.12
C GLY A 70 -12.18 -2.86 -2.20
N GLU A 71 -12.54 -2.58 -3.46
CA GLU A 71 -11.63 -2.52 -4.60
C GLU A 71 -10.66 -1.32 -4.53
N ASP A 72 -10.95 -0.33 -3.68
CA ASP A 72 -10.17 0.89 -3.55
C ASP A 72 -8.89 0.69 -2.72
N VAL A 73 -8.82 -0.36 -1.93
CA VAL A 73 -7.71 -0.61 -1.00
C VAL A 73 -6.38 -0.74 -1.72
N PHE A 74 -6.34 -1.41 -2.86
CA PHE A 74 -5.10 -1.55 -3.64
C PHE A 74 -4.49 -0.19 -4.00
N LEU A 75 -5.28 0.72 -4.58
CA LEU A 75 -4.75 2.02 -4.98
C LEU A 75 -4.40 2.90 -3.79
N ILE A 76 -5.14 2.77 -2.71
CA ILE A 76 -4.86 3.47 -1.46
C ILE A 76 -3.51 3.03 -0.90
N SER A 77 -3.23 1.72 -0.87
CA SER A 77 -1.93 1.18 -0.46
C SER A 77 -0.80 1.67 -1.37
N VAL A 78 -1.02 1.68 -2.69
CA VAL A 78 -0.07 2.28 -3.64
C VAL A 78 0.24 3.74 -3.30
N LEU A 79 -0.79 4.54 -3.03
CA LEU A 79 -0.59 5.95 -2.71
C LEU A 79 0.15 6.14 -1.38
N HIS A 80 -0.07 5.26 -0.41
CA HIS A 80 0.66 5.26 0.85
C HIS A 80 2.15 4.96 0.63
N GLU A 81 2.47 3.89 -0.10
CA GLU A 81 3.86 3.53 -0.40
C GLU A 81 4.58 4.61 -1.22
N ILE A 82 3.89 5.23 -2.18
CA ILE A 82 4.44 6.39 -2.89
C ILE A 82 4.61 7.59 -1.94
N GLY A 83 3.74 7.72 -0.96
CA GLY A 83 3.87 8.73 0.10
C GLY A 83 5.21 8.64 0.84
N HIS A 84 5.70 7.45 1.14
CA HIS A 84 7.04 7.26 1.70
C HIS A 84 8.11 7.84 0.78
N ARG A 85 8.07 7.54 -0.52
CA ARG A 85 9.01 8.12 -1.49
C ARG A 85 8.98 9.65 -1.50
N GLU A 86 7.80 10.22 -1.49
CA GLU A 86 7.60 11.66 -1.64
C GLU A 86 7.90 12.45 -0.35
N THR A 87 8.00 11.76 0.79
CA THR A 87 8.17 12.42 2.09
C THR A 87 9.49 12.10 2.79
N ILE A 88 10.25 11.12 2.31
CA ILE A 88 11.48 10.67 2.98
C ILE A 88 12.49 11.81 3.20
N ASP A 89 12.64 12.70 2.22
CA ASP A 89 13.57 13.83 2.29
C ASP A 89 13.17 14.90 3.31
N PHE A 90 11.93 14.86 3.80
CA PHE A 90 11.45 15.78 4.84
C PHE A 90 11.63 15.21 6.26
N ILE A 91 12.11 13.97 6.38
CA ILE A 91 12.32 13.28 7.64
C ILE A 91 13.82 13.26 7.91
N SER A 92 14.27 13.85 9.05
CA SER A 92 15.69 13.77 9.40
C SER A 92 16.09 12.33 9.73
N ASP A 93 17.37 11.96 9.47
CA ASP A 93 17.92 10.63 9.78
C ASP A 93 17.68 10.23 11.23
N LYS A 94 17.76 11.17 12.16
CA LYS A 94 17.48 10.91 13.58
C LYS A 94 16.05 10.48 13.82
N VAL A 95 15.09 11.12 13.17
CA VAL A 95 13.66 10.77 13.29
C VAL A 95 13.38 9.45 12.58
N TYR A 96 13.92 9.26 11.39
CA TYR A 96 13.79 8.03 10.63
C TYR A 96 14.32 6.81 11.40
N ASN A 97 15.54 6.91 11.93
CA ASN A 97 16.14 5.84 12.74
C ASN A 97 15.30 5.54 14.00
N LYS A 98 14.71 6.56 14.63
CA LYS A 98 13.78 6.34 15.74
C LYS A 98 12.54 5.57 15.28
N CYS A 99 11.96 5.92 14.14
CA CYS A 99 10.81 5.18 13.59
C CYS A 99 11.17 3.71 13.33
N LEU A 100 12.34 3.41 12.76
CA LEU A 100 12.78 2.03 12.54
C LEU A 100 12.89 1.22 13.85
N ILE A 101 13.45 1.82 14.91
CA ILE A 101 13.52 1.18 16.22
C ILE A 101 12.12 0.91 16.79
N GLU A 102 11.22 1.88 16.72
CA GLU A 102 9.85 1.72 17.20
C GLU A 102 9.07 0.69 16.37
N LYS A 103 9.24 0.64 15.04
CA LYS A 103 8.68 -0.42 14.18
C LYS A 103 9.10 -1.81 14.64
N GLY A 104 10.38 -2.01 14.96
CA GLY A 104 10.85 -3.28 15.50
C GLY A 104 10.19 -3.66 16.83
N LYS A 105 10.00 -2.69 17.74
CA LYS A 105 9.29 -2.94 19.02
C LYS A 105 7.81 -3.27 18.79
N ILE A 106 7.17 -2.57 17.86
CA ILE A 106 5.77 -2.79 17.50
C ILE A 106 5.60 -4.19 16.91
N GLN A 107 6.50 -4.63 16.01
CA GLN A 107 6.46 -5.97 15.46
C GLN A 107 6.58 -7.05 16.55
N ILE A 108 7.52 -6.90 17.48
CA ILE A 108 7.63 -7.81 18.62
C ILE A 108 6.34 -7.83 19.47
N ALA A 109 5.72 -6.68 19.65
CA ALA A 109 4.47 -6.59 20.40
C ALA A 109 3.31 -7.26 19.64
N LEU A 110 3.22 -7.11 18.31
CA LEU A 110 2.24 -7.79 17.46
C LEU A 110 2.39 -9.31 17.53
N ASP A 111 3.62 -9.80 17.41
CA ASP A 111 3.92 -11.25 17.49
C ASP A 111 3.52 -11.87 18.83
N ASN A 112 3.42 -11.07 19.89
CA ASN A 112 3.02 -11.49 21.23
C ASN A 112 1.58 -11.11 21.62
N ALA A 113 0.83 -10.46 20.73
CA ALA A 113 -0.55 -10.09 21.01
C ALA A 113 -1.44 -11.32 21.17
N LEU A 114 -2.23 -11.36 22.23
CA LEU A 114 -3.08 -12.50 22.57
C LEU A 114 -4.50 -12.38 22.00
N THR A 115 -4.89 -11.18 21.60
CA THR A 115 -6.22 -10.90 21.06
C THR A 115 -6.15 -9.98 19.85
N GLU A 116 -7.14 -10.08 18.97
CA GLU A 116 -7.28 -9.17 17.82
C GLU A 116 -7.42 -7.69 18.26
N GLU A 117 -8.10 -7.43 19.36
CA GLU A 117 -8.27 -6.08 19.88
C GLU A 117 -6.94 -5.47 20.35
N GLU A 118 -6.09 -6.30 20.97
CA GLU A 118 -4.74 -5.91 21.37
C GLU A 118 -3.86 -5.64 20.15
N ALA A 119 -3.85 -6.57 19.18
CA ALA A 119 -3.13 -6.41 17.93
C ALA A 119 -3.54 -5.11 17.23
N LYS A 120 -4.81 -4.83 17.10
CA LYS A 120 -5.35 -3.59 16.51
C LYS A 120 -4.84 -2.32 17.21
N LYS A 121 -4.82 -2.30 18.54
CA LYS A 121 -4.30 -1.16 19.30
C LYS A 121 -2.80 -0.94 19.07
N ILE A 122 -2.05 -2.04 18.90
CA ILE A 122 -0.62 -2.00 18.61
C ILE A 122 -0.39 -1.47 17.19
N GLU A 123 -1.16 -1.93 16.24
CA GLU A 123 -1.07 -1.54 14.83
C GLU A 123 -1.40 -0.05 14.62
N TYR A 124 -2.36 0.50 15.34
CA TYR A 124 -2.61 1.96 15.33
C TYR A 124 -1.38 2.77 15.75
N LYS A 125 -0.53 2.24 16.64
CA LYS A 125 0.73 2.90 17.01
C LYS A 125 1.74 2.90 15.86
N TYR A 126 1.74 1.85 15.02
CA TYR A 126 2.57 1.80 13.82
C TYR A 126 2.24 2.96 12.88
N PHE A 127 0.97 3.11 12.53
CA PHE A 127 0.53 4.19 11.63
C PHE A 127 0.65 5.59 12.22
N ALA A 128 0.80 5.73 13.55
CA ALA A 128 1.07 6.99 14.21
C ALA A 128 2.56 7.39 14.19
N LEU A 129 3.46 6.54 13.72
CA LEU A 129 4.86 6.89 13.52
C LEU A 129 5.00 8.01 12.49
N THR A 130 6.01 8.84 12.63
CA THR A 130 6.16 10.05 11.82
C THR A 130 6.24 9.75 10.33
N ASP A 131 6.99 8.73 9.93
CA ASP A 131 7.14 8.34 8.54
C ASP A 131 5.85 7.75 7.95
N GLU A 132 5.15 6.91 8.69
CA GLU A 132 3.87 6.34 8.29
C GLU A 132 2.77 7.41 8.17
N ASN A 133 2.70 8.30 9.17
CA ASN A 133 1.73 9.37 9.18
C ASN A 133 1.96 10.36 8.02
N GLN A 134 3.20 10.74 7.75
CA GLN A 134 3.53 11.64 6.63
C GLN A 134 3.21 11.00 5.28
N ALA A 135 3.51 9.71 5.10
CA ALA A 135 3.15 8.97 3.90
C ALA A 135 1.62 8.95 3.69
N THR A 136 0.87 8.67 4.76
CA THR A 136 -0.60 8.68 4.73
C THR A 136 -1.15 10.07 4.43
N GLU A 137 -0.65 11.12 5.06
CA GLU A 137 -1.08 12.50 4.81
C GLU A 137 -0.80 12.92 3.36
N TRP A 138 0.36 12.56 2.83
CA TRP A 138 0.68 12.82 1.43
C TRP A 138 -0.33 12.13 0.51
N ALA A 139 -0.60 10.86 0.74
CA ALA A 139 -1.53 10.06 -0.05
C ALA A 139 -2.95 10.66 -0.04
N VAL A 140 -3.44 11.08 1.14
CA VAL A 140 -4.73 11.76 1.30
C VAL A 140 -4.77 13.05 0.49
N ASN A 141 -3.74 13.89 0.63
CA ASN A 141 -3.66 15.17 -0.06
C ASN A 141 -3.56 15.00 -1.57
N TYR A 142 -2.78 14.01 -2.03
CA TYR A 142 -2.71 13.65 -3.45
C TYR A 142 -4.08 13.21 -3.99
N ALA A 143 -4.76 12.33 -3.29
CA ALA A 143 -6.08 11.82 -3.69
C ALA A 143 -7.13 12.94 -3.75
N ARG A 144 -7.13 13.87 -2.79
CA ARG A 144 -8.00 15.05 -2.80
C ARG A 144 -7.77 15.93 -4.01
N LYS A 145 -6.49 16.27 -4.24
CA LYS A 145 -6.07 17.18 -5.33
C LYS A 145 -6.28 16.56 -6.72
N HIS A 146 -6.13 15.25 -6.84
CA HIS A 146 -6.11 14.56 -8.12
C HIS A 146 -7.23 13.51 -8.29
N ARG A 147 -8.39 13.74 -7.67
CA ARG A 147 -9.51 12.78 -7.59
C ARG A 147 -9.88 12.09 -8.91
N LYS A 148 -9.93 12.84 -10.02
CA LYS A 148 -10.22 12.26 -11.36
C LYS A 148 -9.11 11.32 -11.84
N LYS A 149 -7.85 11.67 -11.58
CA LYS A 149 -6.69 10.84 -11.91
C LYS A 149 -6.70 9.53 -11.09
N VAL A 150 -6.95 9.66 -9.79
CA VAL A 150 -7.02 8.53 -8.86
C VAL A 150 -8.09 7.53 -9.30
N LYS A 151 -9.31 7.99 -9.59
CA LYS A 151 -10.39 7.14 -10.12
C LYS A 151 -10.02 6.43 -11.43
N LYS A 152 -9.30 7.11 -12.33
CA LYS A 152 -8.85 6.51 -13.60
C LYS A 152 -7.79 5.43 -13.37
N MET A 153 -6.83 5.69 -12.48
CA MET A 153 -5.81 4.71 -12.10
C MET A 153 -6.44 3.48 -11.45
N GLN A 154 -7.35 3.69 -10.50
CA GLN A 154 -8.09 2.63 -9.82
C GLN A 154 -8.79 1.69 -10.80
N LYS A 155 -9.57 2.25 -11.75
CA LYS A 155 -10.22 1.45 -12.77
C LYS A 155 -9.22 0.62 -13.58
N ALA A 156 -8.11 1.21 -14.00
CA ALA A 156 -7.09 0.51 -14.79
C ALA A 156 -6.38 -0.60 -13.98
N VAL A 157 -6.15 -0.38 -12.68
CA VAL A 157 -5.59 -1.38 -11.77
C VAL A 157 -6.58 -2.53 -11.57
N ALA A 158 -7.84 -2.23 -11.24
CA ALA A 158 -8.87 -3.25 -11.06
C ALA A 158 -9.04 -4.13 -12.30
N GLU A 159 -9.07 -3.55 -13.50
CA GLU A 159 -9.11 -4.30 -14.75
C GLU A 159 -7.88 -5.20 -14.96
N ALA A 160 -6.69 -4.75 -14.55
CA ALA A 160 -5.46 -5.53 -14.66
C ALA A 160 -5.45 -6.73 -13.70
N VAL A 161 -5.88 -6.51 -12.47
CA VAL A 161 -5.97 -7.54 -11.41
C VAL A 161 -7.04 -8.57 -11.75
N ALA A 162 -8.23 -8.14 -12.17
CA ALA A 162 -9.32 -9.04 -12.58
C ALA A 162 -8.87 -9.98 -13.72
N LYS A 163 -8.24 -9.45 -14.76
CA LYS A 163 -7.68 -10.27 -15.86
C LYS A 163 -6.60 -11.25 -15.40
N PHE A 164 -5.85 -10.90 -14.38
CA PHE A 164 -4.84 -11.78 -13.80
C PHE A 164 -5.48 -12.92 -13.03
N TYR A 165 -6.50 -12.65 -12.22
CA TYR A 165 -7.25 -13.67 -11.48
C TYR A 165 -7.99 -14.62 -12.41
N GLU A 166 -8.74 -14.10 -13.37
CA GLU A 166 -9.42 -14.88 -14.40
C GLU A 166 -8.48 -15.88 -15.10
N LYS A 167 -7.28 -15.41 -15.48
CA LYS A 167 -6.27 -16.23 -16.12
C LYS A 167 -5.69 -17.33 -15.22
N ASN A 168 -5.71 -17.15 -13.91
CA ASN A 168 -5.16 -18.11 -12.94
C ASN A 168 -6.24 -18.97 -12.28
N GLY A 169 -7.50 -18.89 -12.77
CA GLY A 169 -8.61 -19.69 -12.27
C GLY A 169 -9.06 -19.30 -10.85
N VAL A 170 -8.74 -18.09 -10.42
CA VAL A 170 -9.27 -17.51 -9.18
C VAL A 170 -10.58 -16.84 -9.56
N THR A 171 -11.69 -17.54 -9.36
CA THR A 171 -13.04 -16.98 -9.44
C THR A 171 -13.51 -16.64 -8.03
N ASP A 172 -14.13 -15.48 -7.88
CA ASP A 172 -14.83 -15.08 -6.65
C ASP A 172 -15.89 -16.10 -6.22
#